data_4294cf114c610596859f8ef748ff5907
#
_entry.id   4294cf114c610596859f8ef748ff5907
#
_cell.length_a   1.000
_cell.length_b   1.000
_cell.length_c   1.000
_cell.angle_alpha   90.00
_cell.angle_beta   90.00
_cell.angle_gamma   90.00
#
_symmetry.space_group_name_H-M   'P 1'
#
loop_
_entity.id
_entity.type
_entity.pdbx_description
1 polymer ?
#
loop_
_entity_poly.entity_id
_entity_poly.type
_entity_poly.pdbx_seq_one_letter_code
_entity_poly.pdbx_strand_id
1 'polypeptide(L)'
;MFHRWPALVLVLVGLAMMPKQAAGQQSQTPLKPSAGKFGRSYPNPFNPVVHTNFTVGSGTCAPGETHAVTVRILNILAQPVVIMVLFGPSANSTSSASSSMNGSPISNLRLECGDYVAFWDGWVADHSREAASGTYIVQLIVDGKLVASTRIFYRR
;
A
#
# COMPACT_ATOMS: atom_id res chain seq x y z
N MET A 1 61.29 -74.09 -4.38
CA MET A 1 61.52 -72.61 -4.16
C MET A 1 60.23 -71.88 -4.32
N PHE A 2 59.68 -71.52 -3.22
CA PHE A 2 58.34 -70.91 -3.17
C PHE A 2 58.48 -69.41 -3.11
N HIS A 3 57.99 -68.69 -4.13
CA HIS A 3 57.87 -67.19 -4.08
C HIS A 3 56.47 -66.84 -3.70
N ARG A 4 56.36 -66.36 -2.46
CA ARG A 4 55.11 -65.81 -1.92
C ARG A 4 55.00 -64.32 -2.31
N TRP A 5 53.98 -63.97 -3.09
CA TRP A 5 53.63 -62.60 -3.35
C TRP A 5 52.65 -62.13 -2.27
N PRO A 6 52.85 -60.98 -1.63
CA PRO A 6 51.85 -60.41 -0.77
C PRO A 6 50.81 -59.64 -1.63
N ALA A 7 49.57 -59.98 -1.40
CA ALA A 7 48.42 -59.25 -1.98
C ALA A 7 48.36 -57.84 -1.39
N LEU A 8 48.49 -56.86 -2.26
CA LEU A 8 48.32 -55.43 -1.92
C LEU A 8 46.85 -55.12 -1.95
N VAL A 9 46.21 -55.02 -0.78
CA VAL A 9 44.81 -54.58 -0.63
C VAL A 9 44.78 -53.05 -0.77
N LEU A 10 44.32 -52.58 -1.92
CA LEU A 10 44.00 -51.19 -2.16
C LEU A 10 42.66 -50.88 -1.53
N VAL A 11 42.67 -50.28 -0.35
CA VAL A 11 41.45 -49.68 0.25
C VAL A 11 41.20 -48.34 -0.43
N LEU A 12 40.26 -48.29 -1.34
CA LEU A 12 39.71 -47.08 -1.93
C LEU A 12 38.77 -46.42 -0.91
N VAL A 13 39.33 -45.42 -0.20
CA VAL A 13 38.51 -44.53 0.62
C VAL A 13 37.78 -43.59 -0.33
N GLY A 14 36.54 -43.92 -0.65
CA GLY A 14 35.61 -43.04 -1.37
C GLY A 14 35.21 -41.85 -0.47
N LEU A 15 35.84 -40.73 -0.65
CA LEU A 15 35.45 -39.49 -0.02
C LEU A 15 34.17 -38.96 -0.70
N ALA A 16 33.00 -39.29 -0.12
CA ALA A 16 31.73 -38.76 -0.56
C ALA A 16 31.70 -37.26 -0.33
N MET A 17 31.93 -36.49 -1.39
CA MET A 17 31.63 -35.05 -1.39
C MET A 17 30.07 -34.90 -1.44
N MET A 18 29.49 -34.71 -0.27
CA MET A 18 28.11 -34.24 -0.18
C MET A 18 28.04 -32.77 -0.62
N PRO A 19 27.20 -32.40 -1.60
CA PRO A 19 26.97 -31.01 -1.90
C PRO A 19 26.28 -30.35 -0.69
N LYS A 20 26.96 -29.39 -0.09
CA LYS A 20 26.38 -28.50 0.92
C LYS A 20 25.26 -27.73 0.23
N GLN A 21 24.01 -28.15 0.44
CA GLN A 21 22.85 -27.34 0.08
C GLN A 21 22.94 -26.03 0.88
N ALA A 22 23.32 -24.97 0.20
CA ALA A 22 23.17 -23.64 0.71
C ALA A 22 21.66 -23.39 0.85
N ALA A 23 21.14 -23.57 2.05
CA ALA A 23 19.80 -23.09 2.41
C ALA A 23 19.84 -21.57 2.20
N GLY A 24 19.29 -21.11 1.09
CA GLY A 24 19.04 -19.71 0.83
C GLY A 24 18.12 -19.20 1.93
N GLN A 25 18.69 -18.65 2.98
CA GLN A 25 17.93 -17.81 3.90
C GLN A 25 17.50 -16.60 3.09
N GLN A 26 16.25 -16.65 2.60
CA GLN A 26 15.54 -15.45 2.20
C GLN A 26 15.48 -14.57 3.46
N SER A 27 16.41 -13.64 3.54
CA SER A 27 16.33 -12.53 4.49
C SER A 27 15.05 -11.80 4.14
N GLN A 28 13.96 -12.14 4.85
CA GLN A 28 12.77 -11.31 4.89
C GLN A 28 13.22 -10.01 5.54
N THR A 29 13.61 -9.05 4.71
CA THR A 29 13.75 -7.67 5.14
C THR A 29 12.45 -7.32 5.85
N PRO A 30 12.44 -6.93 7.13
CA PRO A 30 11.22 -6.52 7.81
C PRO A 30 10.60 -5.43 6.95
N LEU A 31 9.40 -5.69 6.41
CA LEU A 31 8.63 -4.67 5.69
C LEU A 31 8.50 -3.49 6.64
N LYS A 32 9.21 -2.40 6.32
CA LYS A 32 9.05 -1.14 7.05
C LYS A 32 7.55 -0.83 7.06
N PRO A 33 6.93 -0.63 8.24
CA PRO A 33 5.51 -0.34 8.31
C PRO A 33 5.19 0.78 7.33
N SER A 34 4.21 0.57 6.44
CA SER A 34 3.84 1.59 5.47
C SER A 34 3.21 2.77 6.21
N ALA A 35 3.60 4.00 5.86
CA ALA A 35 3.08 5.21 6.48
C ALA A 35 1.56 5.43 6.23
N GLY A 36 0.89 4.48 5.58
CA GLY A 36 -0.55 4.49 5.35
C GLY A 36 -1.00 3.33 4.49
N LYS A 37 -2.31 3.09 4.46
CA LYS A 37 -2.96 2.05 3.66
C LYS A 37 -4.36 2.49 3.26
N PHE A 38 -4.89 1.89 2.19
CA PHE A 38 -6.32 1.96 1.90
C PHE A 38 -7.07 0.83 2.60
N GLY A 39 -8.26 1.17 3.06
CA GLY A 39 -9.29 0.23 3.44
C GLY A 39 -10.24 -0.03 2.28
N ARG A 40 -11.53 -0.13 2.59
CA ARG A 40 -12.59 -0.40 1.61
C ARG A 40 -13.01 0.87 0.88
N SER A 41 -13.25 0.78 -0.44
CA SER A 41 -13.99 1.79 -1.23
C SER A 41 -15.42 1.33 -1.41
N TYR A 42 -16.40 2.21 -1.16
CA TYR A 42 -17.82 1.87 -1.22
C TYR A 42 -18.71 3.05 -1.67
N PRO A 43 -19.74 2.78 -2.46
CA PRO A 43 -19.92 1.55 -3.22
C PRO A 43 -18.79 1.35 -4.24
N ASN A 44 -18.58 0.13 -4.71
CA ASN A 44 -17.62 -0.14 -5.79
C ASN A 44 -18.10 -1.39 -6.57
N PRO A 45 -18.68 -1.25 -7.79
CA PRO A 45 -18.78 -0.02 -8.61
C PRO A 45 -19.62 1.07 -7.95
N PHE A 46 -19.34 2.35 -8.32
CA PHE A 46 -20.03 3.51 -7.78
C PHE A 46 -20.75 4.35 -8.86
N ASN A 47 -21.78 5.12 -8.44
CA ASN A 47 -22.54 6.05 -9.28
C ASN A 47 -23.29 7.07 -8.40
N PRO A 48 -23.00 8.36 -8.49
CA PRO A 48 -21.76 8.96 -8.96
C PRO A 48 -20.70 9.02 -7.83
N VAL A 49 -21.09 8.69 -6.60
CA VAL A 49 -20.38 8.95 -5.36
C VAL A 49 -19.63 7.72 -4.88
N VAL A 50 -18.38 7.92 -4.44
CA VAL A 50 -17.58 6.89 -3.77
C VAL A 50 -16.92 7.44 -2.51
N HIS A 51 -16.93 6.62 -1.47
CA HIS A 51 -16.16 6.82 -0.25
C HIS A 51 -15.00 5.82 -0.22
N THR A 52 -13.82 6.25 0.18
CA THR A 52 -12.64 5.39 0.29
C THR A 52 -12.03 5.57 1.67
N ASN A 53 -12.02 4.50 2.45
CA ASN A 53 -11.35 4.50 3.75
C ASN A 53 -9.84 4.46 3.56
N PHE A 54 -9.12 5.22 4.37
CA PHE A 54 -7.66 5.16 4.41
C PHE A 54 -7.14 5.39 5.83
N THR A 55 -5.98 4.84 6.12
CA THR A 55 -5.28 5.00 7.39
C THR A 55 -4.01 5.81 7.14
N VAL A 56 -3.71 6.74 8.01
CA VAL A 56 -2.46 7.50 8.07
C VAL A 56 -1.65 7.01 9.26
N GLY A 57 -0.36 6.79 9.04
CA GLY A 57 0.54 6.26 10.06
C GLY A 57 0.56 4.73 10.13
N SER A 58 1.59 4.19 10.75
CA SER A 58 1.81 2.74 10.92
C SER A 58 1.80 2.41 12.39
N GLY A 59 0.65 2.17 12.98
CA GLY A 59 0.49 1.52 14.31
C GLY A 59 1.32 2.01 15.51
N THR A 60 2.36 2.81 15.30
CA THR A 60 3.28 3.33 16.32
C THR A 60 3.47 4.84 16.19
N CYS A 61 2.39 5.55 16.01
CA CYS A 61 2.43 7.01 15.95
C CYS A 61 2.52 7.61 17.35
N ALA A 62 3.33 8.65 17.49
CA ALA A 62 3.38 9.44 18.71
C ALA A 62 2.09 10.28 18.84
N PRO A 63 1.62 10.58 20.05
CA PRO A 63 0.50 11.50 20.26
C PRO A 63 0.80 12.86 19.60
N GLY A 64 -0.13 13.34 18.74
CA GLY A 64 0.02 14.61 18.02
C GLY A 64 0.93 14.55 16.78
N GLU A 65 1.43 13.37 16.41
CA GLU A 65 2.18 13.20 15.16
C GLU A 65 1.28 13.45 13.96
N THR A 66 1.69 14.33 13.06
CA THR A 66 0.94 14.69 11.84
C THR A 66 1.76 14.42 10.59
N HIS A 67 1.08 14.02 9.54
CA HIS A 67 1.64 13.75 8.22
C HIS A 67 1.02 14.65 7.16
N ALA A 68 1.79 15.01 6.14
CA ALA A 68 1.27 15.69 4.96
C ALA A 68 0.67 14.65 4.01
N VAL A 69 -0.65 14.67 3.85
CA VAL A 69 -1.39 13.63 3.13
C VAL A 69 -2.00 14.18 1.84
N THR A 70 -1.89 13.42 0.77
CA THR A 70 -2.60 13.67 -0.49
C THR A 70 -3.29 12.40 -0.95
N VAL A 71 -4.59 12.52 -1.28
CA VAL A 71 -5.37 11.45 -1.91
C VAL A 71 -5.85 11.94 -3.26
N ARG A 72 -5.35 11.32 -4.33
CA ARG A 72 -5.67 11.70 -5.70
C ARG A 72 -6.19 10.54 -6.51
N ILE A 73 -7.00 10.89 -7.52
CA ILE A 73 -7.53 9.95 -8.50
C ILE A 73 -6.85 10.16 -9.83
N LEU A 74 -6.43 9.07 -10.44
CA LEU A 74 -5.87 9.01 -11.78
C LEU A 74 -6.77 8.16 -12.68
N ASN A 75 -6.76 8.45 -13.98
CA ASN A 75 -7.30 7.53 -14.99
C ASN A 75 -6.30 6.38 -15.26
N ILE A 76 -6.68 5.44 -16.12
CA ILE A 76 -5.83 4.28 -16.49
C ILE A 76 -4.54 4.66 -17.22
N LEU A 77 -4.44 5.89 -17.75
CA LEU A 77 -3.25 6.45 -18.38
C LEU A 77 -2.35 7.19 -17.37
N ALA A 78 -2.64 7.03 -16.07
CA ALA A 78 -1.96 7.71 -14.97
C ALA A 78 -2.06 9.25 -15.01
N GLN A 79 -3.05 9.81 -15.70
CA GLN A 79 -3.31 11.24 -15.72
C GLN A 79 -4.15 11.64 -14.51
N PRO A 80 -3.82 12.74 -13.83
CA PRO A 80 -4.61 13.25 -12.70
C PRO A 80 -6.03 13.62 -13.15
N VAL A 81 -7.02 13.20 -12.37
CA VAL A 81 -8.44 13.52 -12.59
C VAL A 81 -8.91 14.49 -11.54
N VAL A 82 -8.69 14.18 -10.26
CA VAL A 82 -9.16 15.01 -9.15
C VAL A 82 -8.39 14.67 -7.85
N ILE A 83 -8.36 15.63 -6.93
CA ILE A 83 -8.00 15.40 -5.52
C ILE A 83 -9.28 15.07 -4.77
N MET A 84 -9.26 13.98 -4.00
CA MET A 84 -10.42 13.62 -3.15
C MET A 84 -10.58 14.60 -1.99
N VAL A 85 -11.79 14.68 -1.50
CA VAL A 85 -12.17 15.56 -0.40
C VAL A 85 -12.25 14.74 0.90
N LEU A 86 -11.85 15.32 2.02
CA LEU A 86 -11.98 14.69 3.33
C LEU A 86 -13.47 14.71 3.75
N PHE A 87 -14.02 13.51 4.00
CA PHE A 87 -15.40 13.36 4.48
C PHE A 87 -15.49 13.33 6.01
N GLY A 88 -14.39 12.99 6.67
CA GLY A 88 -14.30 12.95 8.12
C GLY A 88 -13.43 11.82 8.64
N PRO A 89 -13.35 11.68 9.97
CA PRO A 89 -12.78 10.50 10.58
C PRO A 89 -13.66 9.28 10.28
N SER A 90 -13.05 8.11 10.15
CA SER A 90 -13.80 6.86 10.08
C SER A 90 -14.52 6.61 11.41
N ALA A 91 -15.66 5.95 11.38
CA ALA A 91 -16.47 5.64 12.58
C ALA A 91 -15.70 4.93 13.71
N ASN A 92 -14.52 4.40 13.42
CA ASN A 92 -13.66 3.69 14.38
C ASN A 92 -12.43 4.50 14.81
N SER A 93 -12.32 5.79 14.44
CA SER A 93 -11.15 6.60 14.77
C SER A 93 -11.33 7.37 16.06
N THR A 94 -10.27 7.40 16.88
CA THR A 94 -10.16 8.20 18.12
C THR A 94 -9.68 9.62 17.86
N SER A 95 -9.42 10.03 16.61
CA SER A 95 -8.89 11.35 16.29
C SER A 95 -9.98 12.42 16.29
N SER A 96 -9.91 13.32 17.25
CA SER A 96 -10.85 14.45 17.43
C SER A 96 -10.61 15.63 16.46
N ALA A 97 -9.47 15.66 15.80
CA ALA A 97 -8.99 16.83 15.04
C ALA A 97 -9.67 17.02 13.68
N SER A 98 -10.44 16.08 13.19
CA SER A 98 -10.85 16.04 11.78
C SER A 98 -12.19 16.70 11.47
N SER A 99 -12.99 17.04 12.48
CA SER A 99 -14.34 17.57 12.23
C SER A 99 -14.32 18.96 11.58
N SER A 100 -13.33 19.77 11.86
CA SER A 100 -13.17 21.10 11.26
C SER A 100 -12.60 21.09 9.83
N MET A 101 -12.06 19.93 9.38
CA MET A 101 -11.43 19.78 8.07
C MET A 101 -12.33 19.06 7.05
N ASN A 102 -13.55 18.68 7.44
CA ASN A 102 -14.52 18.08 6.53
C ASN A 102 -14.80 19.00 5.35
N GLY A 103 -14.82 18.41 4.15
CA GLY A 103 -14.98 19.16 2.91
C GLY A 103 -13.68 19.74 2.36
N SER A 104 -12.55 19.59 3.05
CA SER A 104 -11.26 20.07 2.55
C SER A 104 -10.66 19.11 1.52
N PRO A 105 -10.08 19.62 0.41
CA PRO A 105 -9.31 18.79 -0.51
C PRO A 105 -8.12 18.15 0.23
N ILE A 106 -7.93 16.85 0.04
CA ILE A 106 -6.80 16.12 0.63
C ILE A 106 -5.57 16.32 -0.27
N SER A 107 -5.04 17.55 -0.27
CA SER A 107 -3.85 17.93 -1.03
C SER A 107 -2.84 18.51 -0.06
N ASN A 108 -1.82 17.74 0.27
CA ASN A 108 -0.81 18.10 1.27
C ASN A 108 -1.44 18.50 2.63
N LEU A 109 -2.59 17.89 2.95
CA LEU A 109 -3.37 18.18 4.16
C LEU A 109 -2.66 17.55 5.36
N ARG A 110 -2.51 18.33 6.45
CA ARG A 110 -1.90 17.83 7.69
C ARG A 110 -2.94 17.03 8.47
N LEU A 111 -2.72 15.72 8.54
CA LEU A 111 -3.57 14.79 9.28
C LEU A 111 -2.77 14.09 10.37
N GLU A 112 -3.37 13.92 11.53
CA GLU A 112 -2.85 13.03 12.58
C GLU A 112 -2.91 11.58 12.13
N CYS A 113 -2.19 10.70 12.82
CA CYS A 113 -2.33 9.28 12.61
C CYS A 113 -3.75 8.83 12.96
N GLY A 114 -4.36 8.05 12.08
CA GLY A 114 -5.73 7.59 12.28
C GLY A 114 -6.41 7.11 11.01
N ASP A 115 -7.68 6.77 11.15
CA ASP A 115 -8.52 6.29 10.07
C ASP A 115 -9.44 7.39 9.57
N TYR A 116 -9.49 7.57 8.26
CA TYR A 116 -10.21 8.64 7.59
C TYR A 116 -11.03 8.11 6.43
N VAL A 117 -11.95 8.94 5.96
CA VAL A 117 -12.76 8.69 4.76
C VAL A 117 -12.53 9.80 3.76
N ALA A 118 -12.08 9.44 2.57
CA ALA A 118 -12.03 10.31 1.40
C ALA A 118 -13.29 10.14 0.55
N PHE A 119 -13.72 11.20 -0.11
CA PHE A 119 -14.93 11.29 -0.88
C PHE A 119 -14.65 11.80 -2.30
N TRP A 120 -15.35 11.25 -3.29
CA TRP A 120 -15.41 11.76 -4.65
C TRP A 120 -16.82 11.64 -5.20
N ASP A 121 -17.29 12.70 -5.85
CA ASP A 121 -18.61 12.84 -6.42
C ASP A 121 -18.73 12.48 -7.91
N GLY A 122 -17.63 11.94 -8.49
CA GLY A 122 -17.61 11.57 -9.90
C GLY A 122 -17.29 12.72 -10.87
N TRP A 123 -17.08 13.96 -10.38
CA TRP A 123 -16.72 15.09 -11.22
C TRP A 123 -15.21 15.26 -11.36
N VAL A 124 -14.76 15.80 -12.49
CA VAL A 124 -13.36 16.19 -12.68
C VAL A 124 -13.05 17.44 -11.85
N ALA A 125 -11.75 17.74 -11.67
CA ALA A 125 -11.29 18.75 -10.72
C ALA A 125 -11.91 20.16 -10.87
N ASP A 126 -12.22 20.56 -12.08
CA ASP A 126 -12.83 21.87 -12.39
C ASP A 126 -14.35 21.85 -12.41
N HIS A 127 -14.98 20.72 -12.05
CA HIS A 127 -16.43 20.49 -12.15
C HIS A 127 -17.04 20.78 -13.53
N SER A 128 -16.22 20.82 -14.58
CA SER A 128 -16.70 21.09 -15.95
C SER A 128 -17.51 19.94 -16.54
N ARG A 129 -17.21 18.72 -16.09
CA ARG A 129 -17.90 17.50 -16.56
C ARG A 129 -17.77 16.37 -15.55
N GLU A 130 -18.70 15.44 -15.62
CA GLU A 130 -18.54 14.16 -14.95
C GLU A 130 -17.46 13.31 -15.61
N ALA A 131 -16.82 12.50 -14.80
CA ALA A 131 -15.88 11.50 -15.26
C ALA A 131 -16.57 10.45 -16.15
N ALA A 132 -15.86 9.87 -17.09
CA ALA A 132 -16.38 8.78 -17.92
C ALA A 132 -16.50 7.49 -17.10
N SER A 133 -17.45 6.62 -17.43
CA SER A 133 -17.48 5.27 -16.88
C SER A 133 -16.15 4.55 -17.16
N GLY A 134 -15.60 3.88 -16.16
CA GLY A 134 -14.33 3.19 -16.30
C GLY A 134 -13.62 2.90 -14.98
N THR A 135 -12.39 2.45 -15.09
CA THR A 135 -11.51 2.17 -13.96
C THR A 135 -10.67 3.39 -13.63
N TYR A 136 -10.60 3.71 -12.36
CA TYR A 136 -9.77 4.77 -11.81
C TYR A 136 -8.83 4.22 -10.74
N ILE A 137 -7.69 4.87 -10.57
CA ILE A 137 -6.68 4.51 -9.59
C ILE A 137 -6.67 5.60 -8.52
N VAL A 138 -6.93 5.23 -7.28
CA VAL A 138 -6.77 6.10 -6.12
C VAL A 138 -5.38 5.92 -5.55
N GLN A 139 -4.66 7.00 -5.31
CA GLN A 139 -3.33 6.99 -4.73
C GLN A 139 -3.31 7.74 -3.41
N LEU A 140 -2.69 7.11 -2.39
CA LEU A 140 -2.39 7.72 -1.10
C LEU A 140 -0.90 8.07 -1.06
N ILE A 141 -0.64 9.35 -0.87
CA ILE A 141 0.71 9.91 -0.74
C ILE A 141 0.83 10.48 0.67
N VAL A 142 1.84 10.03 1.39
CA VAL A 142 2.14 10.51 2.75
C VAL A 142 3.57 11.02 2.78
N ASP A 143 3.75 12.25 3.25
CA ASP A 143 5.04 12.95 3.30
C ASP A 143 5.79 12.91 1.95
N GLY A 144 5.04 13.13 0.86
CA GLY A 144 5.56 13.14 -0.50
C GLY A 144 5.86 11.77 -1.11
N LYS A 145 5.59 10.67 -0.40
CA LYS A 145 5.82 9.30 -0.89
C LYS A 145 4.52 8.59 -1.18
N LEU A 146 4.43 7.92 -2.32
CA LEU A 146 3.32 7.01 -2.63
C LEU A 146 3.41 5.80 -1.71
N VAL A 147 2.42 5.64 -0.83
CA VAL A 147 2.38 4.57 0.18
C VAL A 147 1.36 3.48 -0.14
N ALA A 148 0.29 3.82 -0.84
CA ALA A 148 -0.75 2.86 -1.23
C ALA A 148 -1.46 3.30 -2.51
N SER A 149 -2.02 2.32 -3.23
CA SER A 149 -2.94 2.54 -4.35
C SER A 149 -4.05 1.50 -4.34
N THR A 150 -5.25 1.90 -4.79
CA THR A 150 -6.40 1.01 -4.96
C THR A 150 -7.16 1.36 -6.23
N ARG A 151 -8.03 0.47 -6.69
CA ARG A 151 -8.86 0.67 -7.89
C ARG A 151 -10.31 0.85 -7.50
N ILE A 152 -10.97 1.76 -8.19
CA ILE A 152 -12.41 1.98 -8.10
C ILE A 152 -13.03 1.94 -9.50
N PHE A 153 -14.28 1.56 -9.58
CA PHE A 153 -14.98 1.37 -10.85
C PHE A 153 -16.17 2.31 -10.90
N TYR A 154 -16.10 3.31 -11.79
CA TYR A 154 -17.20 4.23 -12.03
C TYR A 154 -18.15 3.65 -13.10
N ARG A 155 -19.43 3.65 -12.80
CA ARG A 155 -20.47 3.20 -13.71
C ARG A 155 -21.60 4.23 -13.72
N ARG A 156 -21.77 4.90 -14.86
CA ARG A 156 -22.98 5.66 -15.15
C ARG A 156 -24.17 4.76 -15.43
#